data_14f947aeda05af98d9bef8d0af6c083e
#
_entry.id   14f947aeda05af98d9bef8d0af6c083e
#
_cell.length_a   1.000
_cell.length_b   1.000
_cell.length_c   1.000
_cell.angle_alpha   90.00
_cell.angle_beta   90.00
_cell.angle_gamma   90.00
#
_symmetry.space_group_name_H-M   'P 1'
#
loop_
_entity.id
_entity.type
_entity.pdbx_description
1 polymer ?
#
loop_
_entity_poly.entity_id
_entity_poly.type
_entity_poly.pdbx_seq_one_letter_code
_entity_poly.pdbx_strand_id
1 'polypeptide(L)'
;MSFRLATASGQASRVLVNDCLHQLGDVRGKYRLGFIYASDSLCDDLESIVGRFRQDTGVQDWVGTVGIGLCSTGCEYYDQAALTVMLADINDEDFAIIGASGQDEEQLLEQISCYCKDDLPHVGIIHGDPSNPAIPRLIERISESVPAAYLVGGLTSSNFQNHQVAREVISGSLSGIFFSPLVSTIVGHTQGCTPLDVQHVITKCERNILIELDNRPALDVFREDIGEVLAKDLQKIAGYIFAGLPIEHSDTGDYLVRNIIGIDEKEKVIAVGDYLYEGSRFMACRRDGNSARVDMQRMLDTMQSRLQGPPRGGVYYTCLGRGRYQFGENSEELRMIRDTLGDFPLVGFFANGEIFHNRLYGYTGVLTLFT
;
A
#
# COMPACT_ATOMS: atom_id res chain seq x y z
N MET A 1 20.84 0.36 -14.07
CA MET A 1 20.20 0.33 -12.72
C MET A 1 20.67 -0.89 -11.96
N SER A 2 21.18 -0.74 -10.74
CA SER A 2 21.48 -1.84 -9.82
C SER A 2 20.88 -1.53 -8.44
N PHE A 3 20.55 -2.58 -7.69
CA PHE A 3 19.96 -2.45 -6.36
C PHE A 3 20.74 -3.28 -5.34
N ARG A 4 20.78 -2.83 -4.08
CA ARG A 4 21.42 -3.51 -2.97
C ARG A 4 20.48 -3.53 -1.77
N LEU A 5 20.21 -4.71 -1.25
CA LEU A 5 19.33 -4.93 -0.10
C LEU A 5 20.13 -5.18 1.17
N ALA A 6 19.63 -4.69 2.29
CA ALA A 6 20.03 -5.08 3.64
C ALA A 6 18.81 -5.13 4.55
N THR A 7 18.80 -6.10 5.46
CA THR A 7 17.71 -6.27 6.44
C THR A 7 18.27 -6.69 7.79
N ALA A 8 17.68 -6.18 8.87
CA ALA A 8 18.05 -6.58 10.22
C ALA A 8 16.82 -6.54 11.13
N SER A 9 16.76 -7.41 12.14
CA SER A 9 15.63 -7.47 13.08
C SER A 9 16.03 -7.99 14.47
N GLY A 10 15.15 -7.71 15.47
CA GLY A 10 15.25 -8.28 16.81
C GLY A 10 16.27 -7.61 17.75
N GLN A 11 16.82 -6.46 17.37
CA GLN A 11 17.89 -5.77 18.14
C GLN A 11 17.54 -4.29 18.37
N ALA A 12 18.37 -3.62 19.19
CA ALA A 12 18.28 -2.17 19.32
C ALA A 12 18.67 -1.46 18.03
N SER A 13 18.08 -0.27 17.76
CA SER A 13 18.24 0.51 16.54
C SER A 13 19.66 0.64 16.03
N ARG A 14 20.62 0.93 16.94
CA ARG A 14 22.05 1.05 16.60
C ARG A 14 22.66 -0.25 16.05
N VAL A 15 22.25 -1.39 16.59
CA VAL A 15 22.73 -2.70 16.12
C VAL A 15 22.14 -3.01 14.76
N LEU A 16 20.83 -2.79 14.58
CA LEU A 16 20.15 -2.98 13.29
C LEU A 16 20.80 -2.15 12.18
N VAL A 17 21.12 -0.89 12.45
CA VAL A 17 21.80 -0.01 11.49
C VAL A 17 23.19 -0.56 11.13
N ASN A 18 23.99 -0.97 12.13
CA ASN A 18 25.31 -1.52 11.87
C ASN A 18 25.24 -2.83 11.06
N ASP A 19 24.30 -3.70 11.36
CA ASP A 19 24.10 -4.97 10.63
C ASP A 19 23.68 -4.72 9.17
N CYS A 20 22.78 -3.76 8.93
CA CYS A 20 22.43 -3.33 7.59
C CYS A 20 23.63 -2.73 6.84
N LEU A 21 24.39 -1.84 7.47
CA LEU A 21 25.60 -1.24 6.86
C LEU A 21 26.66 -2.30 6.53
N HIS A 22 26.84 -3.30 7.40
CA HIS A 22 27.74 -4.41 7.14
C HIS A 22 27.29 -5.23 5.91
N GLN A 23 25.99 -5.53 5.76
CA GLN A 23 25.43 -6.24 4.61
C GLN A 23 25.57 -5.42 3.32
N LEU A 24 25.37 -4.11 3.39
CA LEU A 24 25.53 -3.21 2.23
C LEU A 24 27.01 -3.17 1.78
N GLY A 25 27.96 -3.24 2.72
CA GLY A 25 29.38 -3.17 2.43
C GLY A 25 29.83 -1.80 1.91
N ASP A 26 30.88 -1.77 1.09
CA ASP A 26 31.36 -0.53 0.49
C ASP A 26 30.49 -0.09 -0.69
N VAL A 27 29.61 0.89 -0.43
CA VAL A 27 28.61 1.42 -1.38
C VAL A 27 28.81 2.88 -1.73
N ARG A 28 29.78 3.57 -1.13
CA ARG A 28 30.02 5.00 -1.34
C ARG A 28 30.21 5.34 -2.84
N GLY A 29 29.44 6.31 -3.31
CA GLY A 29 29.50 6.80 -4.69
C GLY A 29 28.91 5.86 -5.75
N LYS A 30 28.34 4.72 -5.35
CA LYS A 30 27.75 3.71 -6.27
C LYS A 30 26.23 3.82 -6.38
N TYR A 31 25.58 4.42 -5.41
CA TYR A 31 24.13 4.55 -5.33
C TYR A 31 23.73 6.00 -5.08
N ARG A 32 22.56 6.40 -5.54
CA ARG A 32 22.04 7.77 -5.44
C ARG A 32 20.81 7.85 -4.55
N LEU A 33 20.01 6.80 -4.52
CA LEU A 33 18.73 6.73 -3.83
C LEU A 33 18.71 5.60 -2.81
N GLY A 34 18.09 5.85 -1.65
CA GLY A 34 17.82 4.85 -0.62
C GLY A 34 16.33 4.74 -0.32
N PHE A 35 15.83 3.52 -0.24
CA PHE A 35 14.54 3.19 0.35
C PHE A 35 14.77 2.67 1.76
N ILE A 36 13.99 3.14 2.71
CA ILE A 36 14.06 2.70 4.10
C ILE A 36 12.67 2.48 4.69
N TYR A 37 12.45 1.28 5.21
CA TYR A 37 11.26 0.98 6.00
C TYR A 37 11.71 0.48 7.38
N ALA A 38 11.16 1.10 8.42
CA ALA A 38 11.47 0.80 9.80
C ALA A 38 10.21 0.34 10.52
N SER A 39 10.32 -0.64 11.44
CA SER A 39 9.21 -0.96 12.32
C SER A 39 8.81 0.26 13.15
N ASP A 40 7.52 0.40 13.44
CA ASP A 40 6.96 1.55 14.17
C ASP A 40 7.57 1.75 15.56
N SER A 41 8.08 0.68 16.18
CA SER A 41 8.84 0.74 17.43
C SER A 41 10.17 1.52 17.34
N LEU A 42 10.63 1.86 16.13
CA LEU A 42 11.82 2.66 15.87
C LEU A 42 11.49 4.11 15.48
N CYS A 43 10.25 4.55 15.59
CA CYS A 43 9.82 5.86 15.13
C CYS A 43 10.63 7.00 15.78
N ASP A 44 10.91 6.93 17.07
CA ASP A 44 11.68 7.94 17.80
C ASP A 44 13.16 8.00 17.38
N ASP A 45 13.71 6.90 16.84
CA ASP A 45 15.09 6.79 16.38
C ASP A 45 15.22 7.09 14.87
N LEU A 46 14.13 7.25 14.11
CA LEU A 46 14.13 7.26 12.65
C LEU A 46 15.06 8.33 12.05
N GLU A 47 15.07 9.54 12.61
CA GLU A 47 15.95 10.63 12.17
C GLU A 47 17.42 10.26 12.34
N SER A 48 17.77 9.70 13.48
CA SER A 48 19.14 9.22 13.79
C SER A 48 19.55 8.06 12.86
N ILE A 49 18.62 7.15 12.57
CA ILE A 49 18.82 6.01 11.66
C ILE A 49 19.13 6.52 10.25
N VAL A 50 18.29 7.39 9.69
CA VAL A 50 18.47 7.97 8.35
C VAL A 50 19.77 8.77 8.29
N GLY A 51 20.07 9.60 9.31
CA GLY A 51 21.30 10.37 9.41
C GLY A 51 22.54 9.47 9.38
N ARG A 52 22.49 8.32 10.05
CA ARG A 52 23.60 7.36 10.07
C ARG A 52 23.79 6.70 8.69
N PHE A 53 22.72 6.29 8.01
CA PHE A 53 22.82 5.74 6.65
C PHE A 53 23.40 6.77 5.68
N ARG A 54 22.97 8.03 5.73
CA ARG A 54 23.55 9.12 4.92
C ARG A 54 25.06 9.26 5.12
N GLN A 55 25.49 9.29 6.38
CA GLN A 55 26.90 9.44 6.73
C GLN A 55 27.75 8.30 6.20
N ASP A 56 27.30 7.05 6.37
CA ASP A 56 28.12 5.87 6.08
C ASP A 56 28.05 5.44 4.62
N THR A 57 26.87 5.55 3.96
CA THR A 57 26.70 5.20 2.54
C THR A 57 27.09 6.33 1.59
N GLY A 58 26.99 7.59 2.03
CA GLY A 58 27.12 8.78 1.18
C GLY A 58 25.86 9.12 0.39
N VAL A 59 24.80 8.28 0.41
CA VAL A 59 23.52 8.53 -0.23
C VAL A 59 22.76 9.60 0.53
N GLN A 60 22.35 10.69 -0.15
CA GLN A 60 21.66 11.81 0.48
C GLN A 60 20.14 11.70 0.34
N ASP A 61 19.66 11.11 -0.73
CA ASP A 61 18.25 11.00 -1.07
C ASP A 61 17.66 9.70 -0.53
N TRP A 62 16.74 9.84 0.44
CA TRP A 62 16.08 8.73 1.13
C TRP A 62 14.56 8.92 1.10
N VAL A 63 13.85 7.82 0.84
CA VAL A 63 12.39 7.74 0.91
C VAL A 63 11.95 6.52 1.69
N GLY A 64 10.81 6.61 2.35
CA GLY A 64 10.26 5.48 3.09
C GLY A 64 9.29 5.91 4.19
N THR A 65 9.04 4.99 5.11
CA THR A 65 8.10 5.22 6.21
C THR A 65 8.30 4.19 7.33
N VAL A 66 7.63 4.41 8.45
CA VAL A 66 7.47 3.36 9.48
C VAL A 66 6.30 2.44 9.14
N GLY A 67 6.34 1.21 9.63
CA GLY A 67 5.27 0.23 9.48
C GLY A 67 5.18 -0.72 10.66
N ILE A 68 3.96 -1.16 11.03
CA ILE A 68 3.74 -2.19 12.07
C ILE A 68 4.39 -3.52 11.66
N GLY A 69 4.42 -3.80 10.35
CA GLY A 69 5.14 -4.93 9.79
C GLY A 69 5.91 -4.51 8.56
N LEU A 70 7.02 -5.19 8.28
CA LEU A 70 7.89 -4.90 7.14
C LEU A 70 7.99 -6.09 6.19
N CYS A 71 8.24 -5.77 4.92
CA CYS A 71 8.44 -6.71 3.83
C CYS A 71 9.89 -6.66 3.33
N SER A 72 10.46 -7.83 3.09
CA SER A 72 11.73 -8.00 2.39
C SER A 72 11.66 -9.20 1.47
N THR A 73 12.72 -9.48 0.70
CA THR A 73 12.78 -10.62 -0.21
C THR A 73 12.45 -11.94 0.50
N GLY A 74 11.28 -12.50 0.25
CA GLY A 74 10.83 -13.77 0.82
C GLY A 74 10.61 -13.76 2.34
N CYS A 75 10.57 -12.59 3.00
CA CYS A 75 10.48 -12.48 4.44
C CYS A 75 9.56 -11.36 4.91
N GLU A 76 8.79 -11.62 5.95
CA GLU A 76 7.94 -10.68 6.67
C GLU A 76 8.46 -10.51 8.11
N TYR A 77 8.45 -9.29 8.62
CA TYR A 77 8.85 -8.97 9.98
C TYR A 77 7.68 -8.40 10.76
N TYR A 78 7.35 -9.02 11.90
CA TYR A 78 6.28 -8.62 12.81
C TYR A 78 6.74 -8.62 14.25
N ASP A 79 6.10 -7.82 15.09
CA ASP A 79 6.20 -7.85 16.54
C ASP A 79 7.65 -7.70 17.07
N GLN A 80 8.53 -7.08 16.29
CA GLN A 80 9.93 -6.85 16.66
C GLN A 80 10.49 -5.61 15.97
N ALA A 81 11.51 -5.00 16.55
CA ALA A 81 12.26 -3.97 15.87
C ALA A 81 12.93 -4.52 14.61
N ALA A 82 12.72 -3.89 13.47
CA ALA A 82 13.27 -4.31 12.19
C ALA A 82 13.56 -3.11 11.28
N LEU A 83 14.53 -3.29 10.40
CA LEU A 83 14.87 -2.37 9.30
C LEU A 83 14.97 -3.14 8.00
N THR A 84 14.39 -2.60 6.92
CA THR A 84 14.62 -3.04 5.56
C THR A 84 15.08 -1.85 4.73
N VAL A 85 16.24 -1.99 4.09
CA VAL A 85 16.93 -0.90 3.39
C VAL A 85 17.32 -1.38 2.00
N MET A 86 17.00 -0.59 0.98
CA MET A 86 17.40 -0.87 -0.38
C MET A 86 18.04 0.37 -1.01
N LEU A 87 19.25 0.24 -1.51
CA LEU A 87 19.93 1.27 -2.29
C LEU A 87 19.69 1.04 -3.78
N ALA A 88 19.51 2.12 -4.53
CA ALA A 88 19.28 2.12 -5.97
C ALA A 88 20.28 3.04 -6.69
N ASP A 89 20.86 2.50 -7.77
CA ASP A 89 21.69 3.24 -8.72
C ASP A 89 20.77 3.77 -9.84
N ILE A 90 20.11 4.89 -9.57
CA ILE A 90 19.24 5.65 -10.49
C ILE A 90 19.82 7.06 -10.57
N ASN A 91 19.89 7.63 -11.78
CA ASN A 91 20.46 8.97 -11.95
C ASN A 91 19.62 10.04 -11.24
N ASP A 92 20.25 11.07 -10.72
CA ASP A 92 19.61 12.14 -9.96
C ASP A 92 18.52 12.90 -10.78
N GLU A 93 18.63 12.91 -12.10
CA GLU A 93 17.68 13.51 -13.04
C GLU A 93 16.46 12.63 -13.32
N ASP A 94 16.53 11.33 -13.00
CA ASP A 94 15.50 10.34 -13.28
C ASP A 94 14.52 10.14 -12.10
N PHE A 95 14.67 10.90 -11.02
CA PHE A 95 13.72 10.90 -9.92
C PHE A 95 13.59 12.28 -9.24
N ALA A 96 12.47 12.49 -8.59
CA ALA A 96 12.26 13.62 -7.67
C ALA A 96 11.59 13.14 -6.38
N ILE A 97 12.20 13.45 -5.24
CA ILE A 97 11.61 13.24 -3.94
C ILE A 97 10.68 14.41 -3.63
N ILE A 98 9.45 14.09 -3.25
CA ILE A 98 8.42 15.03 -2.87
C ILE A 98 8.04 14.83 -1.41
N GLY A 99 7.67 15.89 -0.74
CA GLY A 99 7.15 15.84 0.62
C GLY A 99 6.93 17.24 1.17
N ALA A 100 5.90 17.38 1.97
CA ALA A 100 5.65 18.57 2.73
C ALA A 100 5.37 18.19 4.18
N SER A 101 5.85 19.00 5.12
CA SER A 101 5.49 18.86 6.52
C SER A 101 4.12 19.49 6.77
N GLY A 102 3.26 18.82 7.52
CA GLY A 102 1.92 19.30 7.82
C GLY A 102 0.94 19.17 6.65
N GLN A 103 0.03 20.13 6.49
CA GLN A 103 -1.08 20.07 5.52
C GLN A 103 -0.89 21.01 4.31
N ASP A 104 0.34 21.26 3.89
CA ASP A 104 0.61 22.11 2.74
C ASP A 104 0.44 21.34 1.42
N GLU A 105 -0.82 21.16 1.01
CA GLU A 105 -1.20 20.47 -0.20
C GLU A 105 -0.73 21.21 -1.47
N GLU A 106 -0.76 22.54 -1.48
CA GLU A 106 -0.39 23.33 -2.66
C GLU A 106 1.10 23.20 -2.95
N GLN A 107 1.95 23.25 -1.93
CA GLN A 107 3.38 23.04 -2.08
C GLN A 107 3.69 21.64 -2.66
N LEU A 108 2.97 20.60 -2.20
CA LEU A 108 3.13 19.24 -2.69
C LEU A 108 2.75 19.13 -4.18
N LEU A 109 1.59 19.68 -4.56
CA LEU A 109 1.13 19.67 -5.96
C LEU A 109 2.08 20.46 -6.87
N GLU A 110 2.62 21.58 -6.40
CA GLU A 110 3.60 22.37 -7.14
C GLU A 110 4.89 21.57 -7.37
N GLN A 111 5.42 20.88 -6.36
CA GLN A 111 6.60 20.02 -6.49
C GLN A 111 6.38 18.94 -7.57
N ILE A 112 5.24 18.24 -7.53
CA ILE A 112 4.89 17.18 -8.48
C ILE A 112 4.74 17.74 -9.89
N SER A 113 3.95 18.80 -10.06
CA SER A 113 3.73 19.43 -11.37
C SER A 113 5.00 20.03 -11.96
N CYS A 114 5.92 20.46 -11.09
CA CYS A 114 7.21 20.99 -11.52
C CYS A 114 8.14 19.91 -12.09
N TYR A 115 8.05 18.68 -11.58
CA TYR A 115 8.83 17.55 -12.07
C TYR A 115 8.16 16.86 -13.27
N CYS A 116 6.86 16.61 -13.20
CA CYS A 116 6.09 15.94 -14.25
C CYS A 116 5.55 16.97 -15.29
N LYS A 117 6.44 17.73 -15.92
CA LYS A 117 6.05 18.83 -16.85
C LYS A 117 5.61 18.37 -18.23
N ASP A 118 6.04 17.19 -18.63
CA ASP A 118 5.72 16.56 -19.89
C ASP A 118 4.59 15.54 -19.68
N ASP A 119 3.78 15.34 -20.70
CA ASP A 119 2.70 14.34 -20.70
C ASP A 119 3.24 12.89 -20.79
N LEU A 120 4.44 12.64 -20.29
CA LEU A 120 5.05 11.33 -20.29
C LEU A 120 4.63 10.53 -19.03
N PRO A 121 4.57 9.19 -19.13
CA PRO A 121 4.15 8.35 -18.00
C PRO A 121 5.22 8.33 -16.90
N HIS A 122 4.87 8.85 -15.74
CA HIS A 122 5.69 8.81 -14.53
C HIS A 122 5.10 7.79 -13.54
N VAL A 123 5.95 7.20 -12.71
CA VAL A 123 5.51 6.37 -11.58
C VAL A 123 5.84 7.08 -10.28
N GLY A 124 4.80 7.34 -9.47
CA GLY A 124 4.93 7.92 -8.14
C GLY A 124 4.78 6.86 -7.05
N ILE A 125 5.82 6.66 -6.23
CA ILE A 125 5.74 5.86 -5.01
C ILE A 125 5.42 6.80 -3.86
N ILE A 126 4.25 6.61 -3.23
CA ILE A 126 3.67 7.54 -2.26
C ILE A 126 3.50 6.88 -0.89
N HIS A 127 3.89 7.60 0.15
CA HIS A 127 3.59 7.27 1.55
C HIS A 127 2.66 8.34 2.12
N GLY A 128 1.58 7.94 2.79
CA GLY A 128 0.59 8.86 3.34
C GLY A 128 0.44 8.71 4.86
N ASP A 129 0.20 9.82 5.55
CA ASP A 129 -0.13 9.79 6.97
C ASP A 129 -1.64 9.54 7.16
N PRO A 130 -2.05 8.39 7.72
CA PRO A 130 -3.47 8.07 7.89
C PRO A 130 -4.21 8.99 8.87
N SER A 131 -3.51 9.80 9.67
CA SER A 131 -4.12 10.79 10.56
C SER A 131 -4.65 12.01 9.81
N ASN A 132 -4.23 12.22 8.56
CA ASN A 132 -4.73 13.29 7.70
C ASN A 132 -5.94 12.81 6.88
N PRO A 133 -7.18 13.25 7.19
CA PRO A 133 -8.38 12.79 6.49
C PRO A 133 -8.47 13.29 5.04
N ALA A 134 -7.62 14.23 4.63
CA ALA A 134 -7.59 14.75 3.26
C ALA A 134 -6.82 13.84 2.29
N ILE A 135 -6.10 12.83 2.77
CA ILE A 135 -5.25 11.95 1.95
C ILE A 135 -6.00 11.35 0.73
N PRO A 136 -7.19 10.75 0.86
CA PRO A 136 -7.88 10.20 -0.30
C PRO A 136 -8.13 11.24 -1.40
N ARG A 137 -8.59 12.43 -1.00
CA ARG A 137 -8.82 13.55 -1.92
C ARG A 137 -7.51 14.08 -2.53
N LEU A 138 -6.43 14.08 -1.76
CA LEU A 138 -5.13 14.53 -2.24
C LEU A 138 -4.56 13.58 -3.31
N ILE A 139 -4.75 12.27 -3.15
CA ILE A 139 -4.40 11.26 -4.15
C ILE A 139 -5.17 11.52 -5.46
N GLU A 140 -6.47 11.77 -5.39
CA GLU A 140 -7.30 12.13 -6.54
C GLU A 140 -6.80 13.41 -7.21
N ARG A 141 -6.55 14.48 -6.45
CA ARG A 141 -6.02 15.76 -6.96
C ARG A 141 -4.67 15.60 -7.66
N ILE A 142 -3.76 14.78 -7.13
CA ILE A 142 -2.48 14.50 -7.79
C ILE A 142 -2.72 13.83 -9.14
N SER A 143 -3.58 12.81 -9.20
CA SER A 143 -3.93 12.13 -10.44
C SER A 143 -4.61 13.05 -11.47
N GLU A 144 -5.45 13.99 -11.02
CA GLU A 144 -6.08 14.98 -11.88
C GLU A 144 -5.07 16.01 -12.40
N SER A 145 -4.12 16.43 -11.55
CA SER A 145 -3.10 17.43 -11.89
C SER A 145 -2.02 16.88 -12.82
N VAL A 146 -1.72 15.59 -12.72
CA VAL A 146 -0.72 14.88 -13.53
C VAL A 146 -1.31 13.57 -14.04
N PRO A 147 -2.21 13.60 -15.04
CA PRO A 147 -2.92 12.40 -15.53
C PRO A 147 -1.99 11.31 -16.08
N ALA A 148 -0.79 11.65 -16.50
CA ALA A 148 0.22 10.69 -16.94
C ALA A 148 0.96 9.99 -15.79
N ALA A 149 0.80 10.44 -14.54
CA ALA A 149 1.42 9.81 -13.38
C ALA A 149 0.61 8.61 -12.89
N TYR A 150 1.31 7.50 -12.64
CA TYR A 150 0.74 6.29 -12.06
C TYR A 150 1.18 6.18 -10.59
N LEU A 151 0.24 6.33 -9.66
CA LEU A 151 0.55 6.33 -8.24
C LEU A 151 0.48 4.92 -7.67
N VAL A 152 1.46 4.58 -6.85
CA VAL A 152 1.52 3.34 -6.05
C VAL A 152 2.03 3.67 -4.66
N GLY A 153 1.76 2.83 -3.69
CA GLY A 153 2.26 3.07 -2.35
C GLY A 153 1.32 2.61 -1.25
N GLY A 154 1.38 3.28 -0.10
CA GLY A 154 0.51 2.94 1.01
C GLY A 154 0.54 3.96 2.15
N LEU A 155 -0.50 3.93 2.96
CA LEU A 155 -0.56 4.71 4.19
C LEU A 155 0.34 4.08 5.24
N THR A 156 1.13 4.91 5.91
CA THR A 156 1.92 4.54 7.09
C THR A 156 1.07 3.74 8.07
N SER A 157 1.63 2.73 8.66
CA SER A 157 1.00 1.99 9.75
C SER A 157 1.86 2.10 11.01
N SER A 158 1.27 2.59 12.10
CA SER A 158 2.00 2.78 13.34
C SER A 158 1.07 2.80 14.53
N ASN A 159 1.50 2.20 15.65
CA ASN A 159 0.87 2.36 16.96
C ASN A 159 1.37 3.61 17.70
N PHE A 160 2.34 4.32 17.12
CA PHE A 160 2.98 5.51 17.69
C PHE A 160 2.80 6.70 16.75
N GLN A 161 3.88 7.13 16.09
CA GLN A 161 3.88 8.27 15.18
C GLN A 161 3.97 7.81 13.73
N ASN A 162 3.23 8.47 12.84
CA ASN A 162 3.18 8.14 11.41
C ASN A 162 4.30 8.86 10.64
N HIS A 163 5.55 8.58 11.02
CA HIS A 163 6.71 9.19 10.38
C HIS A 163 6.95 8.63 8.98
N GLN A 164 7.29 9.53 8.08
CA GLN A 164 7.70 9.25 6.71
C GLN A 164 9.09 9.82 6.47
N VAL A 165 9.78 9.33 5.46
CA VAL A 165 11.08 9.82 5.03
C VAL A 165 10.97 10.36 3.60
N ALA A 166 11.22 11.65 3.43
CA ALA A 166 11.34 12.32 2.14
C ALA A 166 12.53 13.30 2.22
N ARG A 167 13.72 12.77 2.06
CA ARG A 167 15.00 13.31 2.53
C ARG A 167 15.02 13.48 4.05
N GLU A 168 14.18 14.33 4.61
CA GLU A 168 14.00 14.52 6.07
C GLU A 168 12.86 13.62 6.59
N VAL A 169 12.80 13.46 7.93
CA VAL A 169 11.66 12.83 8.60
C VAL A 169 10.52 13.83 8.69
N ILE A 170 9.37 13.47 8.15
CA ILE A 170 8.16 14.28 8.07
C ILE A 170 6.94 13.50 8.52
N SER A 171 5.80 14.18 8.75
CA SER A 171 4.50 13.59 9.06
C SER A 171 3.35 14.55 8.73
N GLY A 172 2.12 14.06 8.74
CA GLY A 172 0.90 14.86 8.59
C GLY A 172 0.43 15.05 7.15
N SER A 173 1.16 14.55 6.13
CA SER A 173 0.80 14.71 4.73
C SER A 173 1.19 13.49 3.89
N LEU A 174 1.31 13.67 2.57
CA LEU A 174 1.91 12.73 1.64
C LEU A 174 3.40 13.03 1.45
N SER A 175 4.15 11.97 1.25
CA SER A 175 5.52 12.02 0.79
C SER A 175 5.78 10.93 -0.25
N GLY A 176 6.91 11.00 -0.95
CA GLY A 176 7.27 9.92 -1.86
C GLY A 176 8.31 10.32 -2.87
N ILE A 177 8.33 9.60 -3.95
CA ILE A 177 9.27 9.78 -5.05
C ILE A 177 8.55 9.57 -6.38
N PHE A 178 8.81 10.42 -7.34
CA PHE A 178 8.40 10.27 -8.73
C PHE A 178 9.59 9.89 -9.59
N PHE A 179 9.39 8.94 -10.48
CA PHE A 179 10.37 8.48 -11.45
C PHE A 179 10.03 8.96 -12.84
N SER A 180 11.07 9.31 -13.61
CA SER A 180 10.95 9.62 -15.03
C SER A 180 10.60 8.36 -15.85
N PRO A 181 10.09 8.50 -17.07
CA PRO A 181 9.81 7.38 -17.97
C PRO A 181 11.03 6.51 -18.32
N LEU A 182 12.24 7.00 -18.04
CA LEU A 182 13.49 6.25 -18.27
C LEU A 182 13.71 5.16 -17.19
N VAL A 183 13.04 5.27 -16.04
CA VAL A 183 13.04 4.24 -15.00
C VAL A 183 11.94 3.23 -15.32
N SER A 184 12.33 2.15 -15.98
CA SER A 184 11.37 1.10 -16.38
C SER A 184 10.80 0.36 -15.17
N THR A 185 9.47 0.33 -15.09
CA THR A 185 8.75 -0.34 -14.01
C THR A 185 7.59 -1.21 -14.51
N ILE A 186 7.25 -2.25 -13.75
CA ILE A 186 6.03 -3.04 -13.92
C ILE A 186 5.28 -3.02 -12.61
N VAL A 187 4.01 -2.62 -12.65
CA VAL A 187 3.15 -2.57 -11.45
C VAL A 187 2.11 -3.69 -11.53
N GLY A 188 1.86 -4.33 -10.39
CA GLY A 188 0.83 -5.32 -10.17
C GLY A 188 0.00 -5.02 -8.93
N HIS A 189 -1.28 -5.36 -8.99
CA HIS A 189 -2.25 -5.20 -7.92
C HIS A 189 -2.99 -6.51 -7.66
N THR A 190 -3.14 -6.89 -6.39
CA THR A 190 -3.82 -8.11 -5.97
C THR A 190 -4.85 -7.82 -4.89
N GLN A 191 -6.01 -8.45 -5.00
CA GLN A 191 -7.11 -8.33 -4.07
C GLN A 191 -7.07 -9.43 -2.99
N GLY A 192 -7.45 -9.07 -1.76
CA GLY A 192 -7.50 -10.01 -0.63
C GLY A 192 -8.90 -10.50 -0.28
N CYS A 193 -9.94 -9.93 -0.88
CA CYS A 193 -11.34 -10.27 -0.65
C CYS A 193 -12.02 -10.61 -1.97
N THR A 194 -12.93 -11.58 -1.94
CA THR A 194 -13.67 -12.03 -3.13
C THR A 194 -15.13 -11.58 -3.02
N PRO A 195 -15.71 -10.97 -4.08
CA PRO A 195 -17.12 -10.68 -4.12
C PRO A 195 -17.96 -11.95 -3.96
N LEU A 196 -19.10 -11.83 -3.27
CA LEU A 196 -20.19 -12.78 -3.41
C LEU A 196 -20.96 -12.46 -4.72
N ASP A 197 -21.59 -13.47 -5.31
CA ASP A 197 -22.03 -13.46 -6.71
C ASP A 197 -23.11 -12.41 -7.08
N VAL A 198 -23.63 -11.65 -6.13
CA VAL A 198 -24.72 -10.70 -6.37
C VAL A 198 -24.28 -9.26 -6.17
N GLN A 199 -24.65 -8.40 -7.13
CA GLN A 199 -24.47 -6.95 -7.02
C GLN A 199 -25.85 -6.27 -6.94
N HIS A 200 -25.95 -5.29 -6.06
CA HIS A 200 -27.15 -4.50 -5.81
C HIS A 200 -26.93 -3.02 -6.15
N VAL A 201 -28.02 -2.32 -6.41
CA VAL A 201 -28.01 -0.85 -6.55
C VAL A 201 -28.32 -0.24 -5.19
N ILE A 202 -27.51 0.72 -4.75
CA ILE A 202 -27.79 1.55 -3.57
C ILE A 202 -28.95 2.48 -3.94
N THR A 203 -30.15 2.18 -3.47
CA THR A 203 -31.35 2.97 -3.77
C THR A 203 -31.61 4.05 -2.72
N LYS A 204 -31.04 3.88 -1.51
CA LYS A 204 -31.08 4.90 -0.48
C LYS A 204 -29.90 4.80 0.47
N CYS A 205 -29.24 5.93 0.73
CA CYS A 205 -28.17 6.03 1.70
C CYS A 205 -28.13 7.42 2.34
N GLU A 206 -27.47 7.53 3.50
CA GLU A 206 -27.15 8.80 4.13
C GLU A 206 -25.69 8.78 4.60
N ARG A 207 -24.83 9.55 3.93
CA ARG A 207 -23.37 9.56 4.14
C ARG A 207 -22.79 8.15 3.97
N ASN A 208 -22.43 7.50 5.09
CA ASN A 208 -21.86 6.16 5.13
C ASN A 208 -22.87 5.09 5.63
N ILE A 209 -24.14 5.46 5.77
CA ILE A 209 -25.21 4.56 6.19
C ILE A 209 -25.95 4.04 4.97
N LEU A 210 -25.90 2.75 4.75
CA LEU A 210 -26.62 2.04 3.71
C LEU A 210 -28.02 1.71 4.23
N ILE A 211 -29.06 2.27 3.60
CA ILE A 211 -30.46 2.17 4.06
C ILE A 211 -31.25 1.19 3.19
N GLU A 212 -31.15 1.30 1.86
CA GLU A 212 -31.84 0.42 0.93
C GLU A 212 -30.95 -0.04 -0.21
N LEU A 213 -31.08 -1.32 -0.55
CA LEU A 213 -30.53 -1.99 -1.72
C LEU A 213 -31.71 -2.50 -2.57
N ASP A 214 -31.76 -2.16 -3.85
CA ASP A 214 -32.81 -2.55 -4.80
C ASP A 214 -34.23 -2.24 -4.26
N ASN A 215 -34.43 -1.10 -3.59
CA ASN A 215 -35.67 -0.66 -2.92
C ASN A 215 -36.13 -1.59 -1.78
N ARG A 216 -35.22 -2.31 -1.12
CA ARG A 216 -35.46 -3.17 0.05
C ARG A 216 -34.54 -2.75 1.18
N PRO A 217 -34.91 -2.99 2.47
CA PRO A 217 -34.01 -2.70 3.60
C PRO A 217 -32.64 -3.36 3.39
N ALA A 218 -31.56 -2.59 3.51
CA ALA A 218 -30.20 -3.03 3.17
C ALA A 218 -29.78 -4.27 3.96
N LEU A 219 -30.12 -4.33 5.26
CA LEU A 219 -29.77 -5.48 6.10
C LEU A 219 -30.47 -6.76 5.70
N ASP A 220 -31.72 -6.68 5.18
CA ASP A 220 -32.45 -7.87 4.76
C ASP A 220 -31.81 -8.46 3.48
N VAL A 221 -31.46 -7.61 2.52
CA VAL A 221 -30.75 -8.02 1.29
C VAL A 221 -29.38 -8.60 1.65
N PHE A 222 -28.62 -7.91 2.48
CA PHE A 222 -27.28 -8.34 2.90
C PHE A 222 -27.31 -9.70 3.62
N ARG A 223 -28.33 -9.98 4.45
CA ARG A 223 -28.51 -11.28 5.10
C ARG A 223 -28.76 -12.42 4.12
N GLU A 224 -29.48 -12.13 3.03
CA GLU A 224 -29.70 -13.11 1.95
C GLU A 224 -28.38 -13.45 1.26
N ASP A 225 -27.56 -12.43 0.95
CA ASP A 225 -26.27 -12.59 0.25
C ASP A 225 -25.26 -13.41 1.07
N ILE A 226 -25.12 -13.12 2.38
CA ILE A 226 -24.15 -13.82 3.24
C ILE A 226 -24.63 -15.21 3.65
N GLY A 227 -25.87 -15.54 3.40
CA GLY A 227 -26.49 -16.84 3.66
C GLY A 227 -26.87 -17.06 5.13
N GLU A 228 -27.79 -18.02 5.35
CA GLU A 228 -28.46 -18.25 6.62
C GLU A 228 -27.52 -18.52 7.80
N VAL A 229 -26.36 -19.14 7.58
CA VAL A 229 -25.43 -19.51 8.66
C VAL A 229 -24.76 -18.27 9.25
N LEU A 230 -24.29 -17.35 8.40
CA LEU A 230 -23.65 -16.11 8.85
C LEU A 230 -24.69 -15.08 9.30
N ALA A 231 -25.87 -15.06 8.70
CA ALA A 231 -26.96 -14.15 9.05
C ALA A 231 -27.50 -14.37 10.47
N LYS A 232 -27.28 -15.56 11.09
CA LYS A 232 -27.72 -15.87 12.46
C LYS A 232 -26.93 -15.14 13.55
N ASP A 233 -25.69 -14.73 13.25
CA ASP A 233 -24.80 -14.09 14.22
C ASP A 233 -23.92 -13.05 13.51
N LEU A 234 -24.47 -11.86 13.38
CA LEU A 234 -23.81 -10.76 12.68
C LEU A 234 -22.54 -10.26 13.38
N GLN A 235 -22.32 -10.63 14.65
CA GLN A 235 -21.06 -10.29 15.31
C GLN A 235 -19.88 -11.14 14.79
N LYS A 236 -20.16 -12.33 14.28
CA LYS A 236 -19.13 -13.22 13.72
C LYS A 236 -18.69 -12.86 12.29
N ILE A 237 -19.42 -11.97 11.61
CA ILE A 237 -19.02 -11.54 10.27
C ILE A 237 -17.92 -10.47 10.29
N ALA A 238 -17.69 -9.81 11.43
CA ALA A 238 -16.65 -8.80 11.57
C ALA A 238 -15.26 -9.37 11.19
N GLY A 239 -14.56 -8.69 10.28
CA GLY A 239 -13.27 -9.15 9.77
C GLY A 239 -13.32 -10.33 8.78
N TYR A 240 -14.53 -10.80 8.42
CA TYR A 240 -14.72 -11.87 7.44
C TYR A 240 -15.59 -11.45 6.24
N ILE A 241 -16.63 -10.65 6.48
CA ILE A 241 -17.49 -10.07 5.43
C ILE A 241 -17.31 -8.56 5.41
N PHE A 242 -17.24 -8.00 4.20
CA PHE A 242 -16.95 -6.61 3.91
C PHE A 242 -17.93 -6.05 2.89
N ALA A 243 -18.02 -4.74 2.81
CA ALA A 243 -18.68 -4.04 1.73
C ALA A 243 -17.74 -3.95 0.53
N GLY A 244 -18.17 -4.40 -0.63
CA GLY A 244 -17.54 -4.18 -1.91
C GLY A 244 -18.25 -3.07 -2.67
N LEU A 245 -17.51 -2.07 -3.11
CA LEU A 245 -18.02 -0.93 -3.90
C LEU A 245 -17.38 -0.99 -5.29
N PRO A 246 -18.10 -1.52 -6.30
CA PRO A 246 -17.59 -1.61 -7.67
C PRO A 246 -17.20 -0.23 -8.21
N ILE A 247 -16.08 -0.17 -8.90
CA ILE A 247 -15.59 1.06 -9.55
C ILE A 247 -16.26 1.17 -10.90
N GLU A 248 -17.05 2.24 -11.10
CA GLU A 248 -17.68 2.52 -12.36
C GLU A 248 -16.64 2.73 -13.47
N HIS A 249 -16.92 2.19 -14.65
CA HIS A 249 -16.05 2.27 -15.83
C HIS A 249 -14.65 1.62 -15.65
N SER A 250 -14.49 0.69 -14.69
CA SER A 250 -13.28 -0.14 -14.63
C SER A 250 -13.31 -1.21 -15.72
N ASP A 251 -12.30 -1.23 -16.57
CA ASP A 251 -12.14 -2.26 -17.62
C ASP A 251 -11.78 -3.64 -17.03
N THR A 252 -11.32 -3.66 -15.79
CA THR A 252 -10.85 -4.85 -15.07
C THR A 252 -11.85 -5.37 -14.04
N GLY A 253 -12.98 -4.65 -13.84
CA GLY A 253 -14.00 -5.01 -12.84
C GLY A 253 -13.52 -4.77 -11.41
N ASP A 254 -12.66 -3.79 -11.19
CA ASP A 254 -12.12 -3.44 -9.88
C ASP A 254 -13.21 -2.92 -8.91
N TYR A 255 -12.97 -3.13 -7.64
CA TYR A 255 -13.85 -2.69 -6.56
C TYR A 255 -13.05 -2.29 -5.33
N LEU A 256 -13.61 -1.39 -4.54
CA LEU A 256 -13.07 -1.01 -3.24
C LEU A 256 -13.67 -1.91 -2.17
N VAL A 257 -12.83 -2.43 -1.29
CA VAL A 257 -13.28 -3.18 -0.11
C VAL A 257 -13.26 -2.25 1.11
N ARG A 258 -14.38 -2.22 1.83
CA ARG A 258 -14.55 -1.38 3.01
C ARG A 258 -15.10 -2.18 4.18
N ASN A 259 -14.68 -1.81 5.38
CA ASN A 259 -15.21 -2.41 6.60
C ASN A 259 -16.71 -2.12 6.74
N ILE A 260 -17.44 -3.10 7.23
CA ILE A 260 -18.74 -2.88 7.84
C ILE A 260 -18.45 -2.46 9.28
N ILE A 261 -18.71 -1.19 9.60
CA ILE A 261 -18.36 -0.57 10.87
C ILE A 261 -19.50 -0.59 11.89
N GLY A 262 -20.72 -0.93 11.46
CA GLY A 262 -21.87 -1.09 12.34
C GLY A 262 -23.07 -1.66 11.61
N ILE A 263 -23.94 -2.30 12.35
CA ILE A 263 -25.23 -2.82 11.88
C ILE A 263 -26.29 -2.46 12.92
N ASP A 264 -27.38 -1.82 12.49
CA ASP A 264 -28.57 -1.61 13.31
C ASP A 264 -29.68 -2.57 12.83
N GLU A 265 -29.95 -3.58 13.64
CA GLU A 265 -30.97 -4.60 13.30
C GLU A 265 -32.40 -4.07 13.39
N LYS A 266 -32.65 -3.04 14.22
CA LYS A 266 -33.98 -2.46 14.38
C LYS A 266 -34.34 -1.59 13.20
N GLU A 267 -33.43 -0.71 12.80
CA GLU A 267 -33.61 0.18 11.64
C GLU A 267 -33.25 -0.52 10.32
N LYS A 268 -32.65 -1.73 10.37
CA LYS A 268 -32.22 -2.56 9.24
C LYS A 268 -31.21 -1.87 8.31
N VAL A 269 -30.29 -1.11 8.89
CA VAL A 269 -29.25 -0.36 8.16
C VAL A 269 -27.87 -0.87 8.46
N ILE A 270 -26.89 -0.55 7.58
CA ILE A 270 -25.51 -0.96 7.66
C ILE A 270 -24.64 0.28 7.56
N ALA A 271 -23.71 0.48 8.49
CA ALA A 271 -22.68 1.50 8.41
C ALA A 271 -21.42 0.95 7.73
N VAL A 272 -20.97 1.61 6.66
CA VAL A 272 -19.80 1.23 5.86
C VAL A 272 -18.66 2.21 6.12
N GLY A 273 -17.42 1.79 6.00
CA GLY A 273 -16.21 2.61 6.20
C GLY A 273 -15.89 3.54 5.03
N ASP A 274 -16.90 4.02 4.30
CA ASP A 274 -16.77 4.98 3.19
C ASP A 274 -18.06 5.74 2.98
N TYR A 275 -18.01 6.87 2.26
CA TYR A 275 -19.21 7.57 1.80
C TYR A 275 -19.90 6.79 0.68
N LEU A 276 -21.23 6.75 0.74
CA LEU A 276 -22.07 6.04 -0.21
C LEU A 276 -22.88 7.03 -1.05
N TYR A 277 -23.20 6.63 -2.27
CA TYR A 277 -23.97 7.44 -3.20
C TYR A 277 -25.13 6.63 -3.79
N GLU A 278 -26.33 7.23 -3.83
CA GLU A 278 -27.48 6.63 -4.48
C GLU A 278 -27.21 6.41 -5.98
N GLY A 279 -27.60 5.27 -6.51
CA GLY A 279 -27.32 4.83 -7.87
C GLY A 279 -26.01 4.05 -8.04
N SER A 280 -25.06 4.15 -7.10
CA SER A 280 -23.86 3.32 -7.13
C SER A 280 -24.16 1.86 -6.76
N ARG A 281 -23.19 0.97 -7.00
CA ARG A 281 -23.34 -0.46 -6.74
C ARG A 281 -22.72 -0.88 -5.43
N PHE A 282 -23.33 -1.89 -4.83
CA PHE A 282 -22.86 -2.57 -3.62
C PHE A 282 -22.83 -4.09 -3.86
N MET A 283 -21.88 -4.77 -3.25
CA MET A 283 -21.83 -6.21 -3.13
C MET A 283 -21.21 -6.60 -1.79
N ALA A 284 -21.60 -7.74 -1.24
CA ALA A 284 -20.89 -8.32 -0.11
C ALA A 284 -19.60 -8.99 -0.61
N CYS A 285 -18.49 -8.80 0.12
CA CYS A 285 -17.21 -9.44 -0.16
C CYS A 285 -16.80 -10.32 1.01
N ARG A 286 -16.19 -11.47 0.70
CA ARG A 286 -15.66 -12.38 1.70
C ARG A 286 -14.14 -12.39 1.68
N ARG A 287 -13.53 -12.30 2.86
CA ARG A 287 -12.11 -12.54 3.04
C ARG A 287 -11.83 -14.04 3.03
N ASP A 288 -11.05 -14.50 2.10
CA ASP A 288 -10.73 -15.92 1.92
C ASP A 288 -9.25 -16.07 1.50
N GLY A 289 -8.49 -16.81 2.32
CA GLY A 289 -7.06 -17.02 2.07
C GLY A 289 -6.77 -17.79 0.80
N ASN A 290 -7.63 -18.70 0.35
CA ASN A 290 -7.43 -19.43 -0.90
C ASN A 290 -7.63 -18.50 -2.11
N SER A 291 -8.71 -17.72 -2.10
CA SER A 291 -8.97 -16.73 -3.16
C SER A 291 -7.87 -15.68 -3.24
N ALA A 292 -7.36 -15.22 -2.08
CA ALA A 292 -6.24 -14.29 -2.03
C ALA A 292 -4.97 -14.87 -2.66
N ARG A 293 -4.66 -16.16 -2.40
CA ARG A 293 -3.53 -16.85 -3.05
C ARG A 293 -3.71 -16.99 -4.55
N VAL A 294 -4.91 -17.35 -5.00
CA VAL A 294 -5.22 -17.48 -6.43
C VAL A 294 -5.06 -16.13 -7.14
N ASP A 295 -5.58 -15.06 -6.56
CA ASP A 295 -5.47 -13.73 -7.16
C ASP A 295 -4.02 -13.20 -7.11
N MET A 296 -3.30 -13.45 -6.02
CA MET A 296 -1.87 -13.15 -5.92
C MET A 296 -1.07 -13.86 -7.02
N GLN A 297 -1.30 -15.16 -7.23
CA GLN A 297 -0.62 -15.92 -8.29
C GLN A 297 -0.96 -15.38 -9.68
N ARG A 298 -2.24 -15.05 -9.95
CA ARG A 298 -2.67 -14.40 -11.19
C ARG A 298 -1.90 -13.11 -11.46
N MET A 299 -1.76 -12.25 -10.44
CA MET A 299 -0.98 -11.02 -10.54
C MET A 299 0.49 -11.31 -10.87
N LEU A 300 1.11 -12.24 -10.14
CA LEU A 300 2.52 -12.60 -10.32
C LEU A 300 2.78 -13.18 -11.71
N ASP A 301 1.93 -14.10 -12.21
CA ASP A 301 2.02 -14.67 -13.55
C ASP A 301 1.89 -13.59 -14.64
N THR A 302 0.97 -12.66 -14.44
CA THR A 302 0.80 -11.51 -15.34
C THR A 302 2.05 -10.63 -15.37
N MET A 303 2.62 -10.32 -14.21
CA MET A 303 3.86 -9.54 -14.13
C MET A 303 5.04 -10.29 -14.75
N GLN A 304 5.17 -11.58 -14.46
CA GLN A 304 6.22 -12.44 -15.04
C GLN A 304 6.16 -12.46 -16.57
N SER A 305 4.96 -12.55 -17.16
CA SER A 305 4.79 -12.53 -18.62
C SER A 305 5.24 -11.24 -19.29
N ARG A 306 5.29 -10.14 -18.55
CA ARG A 306 5.72 -8.80 -19.03
C ARG A 306 7.22 -8.56 -18.84
N LEU A 307 7.90 -9.38 -18.03
CA LEU A 307 9.33 -9.26 -17.78
C LEU A 307 10.14 -9.76 -18.97
N GLN A 308 11.17 -9.00 -19.35
CA GLN A 308 12.16 -9.40 -20.37
C GLN A 308 13.41 -10.02 -19.76
N GLY A 309 13.48 -10.08 -18.43
CA GLY A 309 14.57 -10.65 -17.64
C GLY A 309 14.23 -10.58 -16.15
N PRO A 310 15.11 -11.03 -15.25
CA PRO A 310 14.85 -10.98 -13.82
C PRO A 310 14.67 -9.51 -13.34
N PRO A 311 13.75 -9.27 -12.39
CA PRO A 311 13.62 -7.94 -11.77
C PRO A 311 14.94 -7.50 -11.14
N ARG A 312 15.26 -6.22 -11.25
CA ARG A 312 16.48 -5.65 -10.65
C ARG A 312 16.28 -5.25 -9.20
N GLY A 313 15.06 -4.84 -8.86
CA GLY A 313 14.61 -4.47 -7.52
C GLY A 313 13.11 -4.33 -7.48
N GLY A 314 12.54 -4.14 -6.30
CA GLY A 314 11.11 -3.94 -6.16
C GLY A 314 10.70 -3.35 -4.82
N VAL A 315 9.49 -2.82 -4.79
CA VAL A 315 8.81 -2.40 -3.56
C VAL A 315 7.45 -3.07 -3.46
N TYR A 316 7.07 -3.47 -2.25
CA TYR A 316 5.79 -4.14 -2.01
C TYR A 316 5.06 -3.51 -0.83
N TYR A 317 3.83 -3.08 -1.08
CA TYR A 317 2.92 -2.51 -0.09
C TYR A 317 1.72 -3.44 0.02
N THR A 318 1.47 -3.96 1.20
CA THR A 318 0.40 -4.91 1.45
C THR A 318 -0.37 -4.53 2.70
N CYS A 319 -1.66 -4.82 2.72
CA CYS A 319 -2.54 -4.46 3.83
C CYS A 319 -2.12 -5.15 5.14
N LEU A 320 -2.25 -4.45 6.26
CA LEU A 320 -2.13 -5.02 7.61
C LEU A 320 -2.98 -6.27 7.84
N GLY A 321 -4.09 -6.40 7.12
CA GLY A 321 -4.95 -7.57 7.14
C GLY A 321 -4.45 -8.75 6.32
N ARG A 322 -3.36 -8.63 5.54
CA ARG A 322 -2.77 -9.68 4.71
C ARG A 322 -1.62 -10.39 5.44
N GLY A 323 -0.58 -10.80 4.73
CA GLY A 323 0.55 -11.51 5.34
C GLY A 323 0.12 -12.71 6.15
N ARG A 324 0.66 -12.86 7.35
CA ARG A 324 0.35 -14.01 8.23
C ARG A 324 -1.14 -14.17 8.55
N TYR A 325 -1.91 -13.10 8.54
CA TYR A 325 -3.34 -13.15 8.89
C TYR A 325 -4.23 -13.69 7.76
N GLN A 326 -3.74 -13.73 6.54
CA GLN A 326 -4.50 -14.21 5.39
C GLN A 326 -3.78 -15.33 4.63
N PHE A 327 -2.45 -15.26 4.53
CA PHE A 327 -1.64 -16.26 3.83
C PHE A 327 -1.10 -17.34 4.75
N GLY A 328 -1.06 -17.10 6.06
CA GLY A 328 -0.51 -18.01 7.07
C GLY A 328 0.91 -17.66 7.45
N GLU A 329 1.44 -18.45 8.40
CA GLU A 329 2.78 -18.25 8.96
C GLU A 329 3.90 -18.46 7.91
N ASN A 330 5.12 -18.12 8.29
CA ASN A 330 6.33 -18.33 7.49
C ASN A 330 6.48 -17.45 6.25
N SER A 331 5.93 -16.23 6.25
CA SER A 331 6.08 -15.24 5.18
C SER A 331 5.59 -15.75 3.82
N GLU A 332 4.48 -16.50 3.81
CA GLU A 332 3.95 -17.15 2.60
C GLU A 332 3.70 -16.16 1.47
N GLU A 333 3.17 -14.97 1.78
CA GLU A 333 2.90 -13.94 0.77
C GLU A 333 4.18 -13.48 0.07
N LEU A 334 5.25 -13.18 0.82
CA LEU A 334 6.54 -12.74 0.26
C LEU A 334 7.29 -13.90 -0.43
N ARG A 335 7.09 -15.13 0.04
CA ARG A 335 7.62 -16.33 -0.64
C ARG A 335 7.00 -16.53 -2.00
N MET A 336 5.68 -16.35 -2.16
CA MET A 336 5.04 -16.41 -3.47
C MET A 336 5.68 -15.45 -4.47
N ILE A 337 6.01 -14.22 -4.05
CA ILE A 337 6.73 -13.25 -4.90
C ILE A 337 8.08 -13.80 -5.32
N ARG A 338 8.91 -14.24 -4.36
CA ARG A 338 10.24 -14.77 -4.62
C ARG A 338 10.20 -16.04 -5.49
N ASP A 339 9.31 -16.97 -5.16
CA ASP A 339 9.25 -18.28 -5.82
C ASP A 339 8.74 -18.17 -7.27
N THR A 340 7.94 -17.13 -7.58
CA THR A 340 7.45 -16.87 -8.94
C THR A 340 8.40 -15.99 -9.75
N LEU A 341 8.90 -14.88 -9.17
CA LEU A 341 9.65 -13.85 -9.89
C LEU A 341 11.18 -13.95 -9.71
N GLY A 342 11.63 -14.83 -8.82
CA GLY A 342 13.04 -15.01 -8.50
C GLY A 342 13.50 -14.22 -7.27
N ASP A 343 14.77 -14.39 -6.93
CA ASP A 343 15.42 -13.73 -5.78
C ASP A 343 15.99 -12.37 -6.23
N PHE A 344 15.36 -11.28 -5.86
CA PHE A 344 15.77 -9.91 -6.16
C PHE A 344 15.58 -8.99 -4.94
N PRO A 345 16.29 -7.86 -4.85
CA PRO A 345 16.11 -6.89 -3.79
C PRO A 345 14.67 -6.38 -3.71
N LEU A 346 13.96 -6.68 -2.64
CA LEU A 346 12.59 -6.26 -2.38
C LEU A 346 12.49 -5.67 -0.99
N VAL A 347 11.87 -4.50 -0.87
CA VAL A 347 11.53 -3.85 0.40
C VAL A 347 10.09 -3.36 0.40
N GLY A 348 9.55 -3.09 1.58
CA GLY A 348 8.21 -2.54 1.73
C GLY A 348 7.69 -2.68 3.14
N PHE A 349 6.39 -2.47 3.30
CA PHE A 349 5.76 -2.53 4.61
C PHE A 349 4.27 -2.93 4.51
N PHE A 350 3.71 -3.31 5.66
CA PHE A 350 2.29 -3.57 5.82
C PHE A 350 1.56 -2.24 6.06
N ALA A 351 0.79 -1.81 5.04
CA ALA A 351 0.16 -0.50 4.98
C ALA A 351 -1.22 -0.47 5.66
N ASN A 352 -1.61 0.70 6.13
CA ASN A 352 -2.96 0.99 6.63
C ASN A 352 -3.89 1.50 5.51
N GLY A 353 -3.77 0.89 4.33
CA GLY A 353 -4.43 1.22 3.08
C GLY A 353 -3.40 1.35 1.96
N GLU A 354 -3.68 0.76 0.82
CA GLU A 354 -2.78 0.68 -0.33
C GLU A 354 -3.20 1.70 -1.40
N ILE A 355 -2.20 2.42 -1.93
CA ILE A 355 -2.40 3.40 -3.01
C ILE A 355 -2.14 2.69 -4.34
N PHE A 356 -3.13 2.70 -5.20
CA PHE A 356 -3.02 2.16 -6.54
C PHE A 356 -3.77 3.05 -7.53
N HIS A 357 -3.05 3.56 -8.53
CA HIS A 357 -3.52 4.55 -9.49
C HIS A 357 -4.01 5.83 -8.77
N ASN A 358 -5.29 6.11 -8.76
CA ASN A 358 -5.88 7.33 -8.18
C ASN A 358 -6.72 7.07 -6.93
N ARG A 359 -6.55 5.92 -6.27
CA ARG A 359 -7.44 5.50 -5.18
C ARG A 359 -6.70 4.85 -4.03
N LEU A 360 -7.35 4.91 -2.87
CA LEU A 360 -6.96 4.19 -1.67
C LEU A 360 -7.77 2.90 -1.58
N TYR A 361 -7.05 1.77 -1.55
CA TYR A 361 -7.61 0.42 -1.42
C TYR A 361 -7.41 -0.10 0.00
N GLY A 362 -8.09 -1.18 0.31
CA GLY A 362 -7.89 -1.96 1.53
C GLY A 362 -7.92 -3.46 1.21
N TYR A 363 -7.24 -4.25 2.02
CA TYR A 363 -7.10 -5.70 1.84
C TYR A 363 -6.41 -6.10 0.54
N THR A 364 -5.55 -5.27 0.01
CA THR A 364 -4.86 -5.45 -1.27
C THR A 364 -3.35 -5.55 -1.09
N GLY A 365 -2.67 -5.84 -2.17
CA GLY A 365 -1.21 -5.76 -2.27
C GLY A 365 -0.81 -5.09 -3.58
N VAL A 366 0.16 -4.19 -3.53
CA VAL A 366 0.68 -3.45 -4.68
C VAL A 366 2.18 -3.71 -4.80
N LEU A 367 2.56 -4.39 -5.88
CA LEU A 367 3.95 -4.71 -6.20
C LEU A 367 4.44 -3.85 -7.36
N THR A 368 5.54 -3.17 -7.15
CA THR A 368 6.25 -2.44 -8.22
C THR A 368 7.62 -3.04 -8.41
N LEU A 369 7.91 -3.49 -9.61
CA LEU A 369 9.20 -4.04 -10.02
C LEU A 369 9.97 -3.01 -10.84
N PHE A 370 11.25 -2.87 -10.57
CA PHE A 370 12.20 -2.16 -11.40
C PHE A 370 12.87 -3.15 -12.37
N THR A 371 12.86 -2.86 -13.68
CA THR A 371 13.31 -3.79 -14.73
C THR A 371 14.52 -3.30 -15.53
#